data_b2397e418ec5b736055edac26990d073
#
_entry.id   b2397e418ec5b736055edac26990d073
#
_cell.length_a   1.000
_cell.length_b   1.000
_cell.length_c   1.000
_cell.angle_alpha   90.00
_cell.angle_beta   90.00
_cell.angle_gamma   90.00
#
_symmetry.space_group_name_H-M   'P 1'
#
loop_
_entity.id
_entity.type
_entity.pdbx_description
1 polymer ?
#
loop_
_entity_poly.entity_id
_entity_poly.type
_entity_poly.pdbx_seq_one_letter_code
_entity_poly.pdbx_strand_id
1 'polypeptide(L)'
;LARSSVIQHKGVVLYKIYYTYNNQRQLVSYRMTDNAGKLDGFCNATWVNGNVVSTYSESAHTCDGSYDEYDGHKYYHHDHNGDGIFNQEDIITRETDHSTYSYSARENKGGYMYPIVTPDIFGSSDVFDQLGQWIGVLGVSCKHLMSEHADADGALTYQFDAEGYPTRIDVSFPENPSDNWYILQTYE
;
A
#
# COMPACT_ATOMS: atom_id res chain seq x y z
N LEU A 1 -9.98 16.58 -6.87
CA LEU A 1 -9.33 15.26 -6.98
C LEU A 1 -8.39 15.25 -8.17
N ALA A 2 -7.16 14.76 -7.99
CA ALA A 2 -6.22 14.56 -9.09
C ALA A 2 -6.75 13.49 -10.04
N ARG A 3 -6.62 13.71 -11.34
CA ARG A 3 -6.98 12.70 -12.36
C ARG A 3 -5.77 11.89 -12.80
N SER A 4 -4.59 12.48 -12.70
CA SER A 4 -3.33 11.83 -13.03
C SER A 4 -2.17 12.49 -12.30
N SER A 5 -1.08 11.74 -12.14
CA SER A 5 0.22 12.21 -11.69
C SER A 5 1.31 11.73 -12.64
N VAL A 6 2.42 12.47 -12.67
CA VAL A 6 3.60 12.11 -13.48
C VAL A 6 4.79 12.04 -12.53
N ILE A 7 5.51 10.91 -12.57
CA ILE A 7 6.74 10.72 -11.82
C ILE A 7 7.91 10.95 -12.76
N GLN A 8 8.80 11.86 -12.36
CA GLN A 8 9.97 12.24 -13.14
C GLN A 8 11.25 12.16 -12.30
N HIS A 9 12.33 11.77 -12.93
CA HIS A 9 13.67 11.87 -12.37
C HIS A 9 14.57 12.63 -13.34
N LYS A 10 15.20 13.71 -12.86
CA LYS A 10 16.08 14.59 -13.68
C LYS A 10 15.45 15.03 -15.01
N GLY A 11 14.13 15.34 -15.00
CA GLY A 11 13.38 15.77 -16.17
C GLY A 11 12.92 14.65 -17.13
N VAL A 12 13.25 13.39 -16.83
CA VAL A 12 12.79 12.22 -17.59
C VAL A 12 11.55 11.66 -16.93
N VAL A 13 10.46 11.50 -17.68
CA VAL A 13 9.24 10.85 -17.20
C VAL A 13 9.53 9.37 -17.03
N LEU A 14 9.33 8.86 -15.83
CA LEU A 14 9.44 7.43 -15.51
C LEU A 14 8.07 6.77 -15.65
N TYR A 15 7.06 7.31 -14.93
CA TYR A 15 5.73 6.74 -14.87
C TYR A 15 4.65 7.82 -14.99
N LYS A 16 3.48 7.40 -15.49
CA LYS A 16 2.22 8.16 -15.45
C LYS A 16 1.18 7.34 -14.71
N ILE A 17 0.54 7.95 -13.71
CA ILE A 17 -0.49 7.31 -12.90
C ILE A 17 -1.82 7.98 -13.19
N TYR A 18 -2.86 7.19 -13.43
CA TYR A 18 -4.22 7.64 -13.69
C TYR A 18 -5.14 7.13 -12.61
N TYR A 19 -5.98 8.01 -12.04
CA TYR A 19 -6.86 7.73 -10.92
C TYR A 19 -8.32 7.71 -11.34
N THR A 20 -9.07 6.75 -10.82
CA THR A 20 -10.52 6.64 -11.02
C THR A 20 -11.23 6.75 -9.68
N TYR A 21 -12.28 7.56 -9.64
CA TYR A 21 -13.10 7.77 -8.44
C TYR A 21 -14.56 7.45 -8.74
N ASN A 22 -15.27 6.94 -7.74
CA ASN A 22 -16.73 6.81 -7.81
C ASN A 22 -17.44 8.15 -7.54
N ASN A 23 -18.77 8.13 -7.58
CA ASN A 23 -19.59 9.33 -7.35
C ASN A 23 -19.49 9.88 -5.92
N GLN A 24 -19.05 9.09 -4.95
CA GLN A 24 -18.77 9.49 -3.57
C GLN A 24 -17.37 10.08 -3.40
N ARG A 25 -16.60 10.25 -4.50
CA ARG A 25 -15.22 10.77 -4.50
C ARG A 25 -14.22 9.81 -3.82
N GLN A 26 -14.55 8.53 -3.71
CA GLN A 26 -13.67 7.48 -3.22
C GLN A 26 -12.80 6.98 -4.37
N LEU A 27 -11.50 6.81 -4.14
CA LEU A 27 -10.59 6.22 -5.12
C LEU A 27 -10.92 4.73 -5.28
N VAL A 28 -11.37 4.33 -6.46
CA VAL A 28 -11.74 2.94 -6.76
C VAL A 28 -10.69 2.21 -7.58
N SER A 29 -9.84 2.93 -8.28
CA SER A 29 -8.68 2.32 -8.93
C SER A 29 -7.62 3.36 -9.32
N TYR A 30 -6.40 2.90 -9.48
CA TYR A 30 -5.38 3.59 -10.26
C TYR A 30 -4.75 2.64 -11.28
N ARG A 31 -4.14 3.22 -12.31
CA ARG A 31 -3.37 2.52 -13.34
C ARG A 31 -2.07 3.26 -13.57
N MET A 32 -0.95 2.55 -13.52
CA MET A 32 0.39 3.07 -13.80
C MET A 32 0.88 2.60 -15.16
N THR A 33 1.49 3.50 -15.92
CA THR A 33 2.14 3.18 -17.19
C THR A 33 3.55 3.73 -17.19
N ASP A 34 4.43 3.08 -17.95
CA ASP A 34 5.74 3.63 -18.28
C ASP A 34 5.63 4.86 -19.21
N ASN A 35 6.76 5.44 -19.58
CA ASN A 35 6.82 6.60 -20.47
C ASN A 35 6.26 6.29 -21.89
N ALA A 36 6.38 5.06 -22.35
CA ALA A 36 5.86 4.62 -23.65
C ALA A 36 4.34 4.33 -23.63
N GLY A 37 3.72 4.35 -22.45
CA GLY A 37 2.29 4.05 -22.24
C GLY A 37 1.99 2.57 -22.04
N LYS A 38 3.01 1.71 -21.90
CA LYS A 38 2.83 0.31 -21.56
C LYS A 38 2.37 0.22 -20.10
N LEU A 39 1.39 -0.64 -19.82
CA LEU A 39 0.89 -0.89 -18.47
C LEU A 39 1.99 -1.50 -17.60
N ASP A 40 2.34 -0.80 -16.53
CA ASP A 40 3.28 -1.25 -15.52
C ASP A 40 2.55 -1.90 -14.33
N GLY A 41 1.50 -1.26 -13.82
CA GLY A 41 0.69 -1.83 -12.75
C GLY A 41 -0.68 -1.16 -12.62
N PHE A 42 -1.54 -1.78 -11.83
CA PHE A 42 -2.83 -1.21 -11.42
C PHE A 42 -3.23 -1.71 -10.02
N CYS A 43 -4.13 -0.99 -9.39
CA CYS A 43 -4.82 -1.43 -8.18
C CYS A 43 -6.31 -1.09 -8.29
N ASN A 44 -7.14 -2.00 -7.81
CA ASN A 44 -8.58 -1.81 -7.67
C ASN A 44 -8.95 -1.91 -6.19
N ALA A 45 -9.81 -0.99 -5.71
CA ALA A 45 -10.30 -0.98 -4.34
C ALA A 45 -11.81 -1.22 -4.31
N THR A 46 -12.25 -2.10 -3.45
CA THR A 46 -13.68 -2.37 -3.19
C THR A 46 -14.11 -1.61 -1.94
N TRP A 47 -15.16 -0.79 -2.09
CA TRP A 47 -15.72 0.01 -1.02
C TRP A 47 -17.09 -0.53 -0.58
N VAL A 48 -17.26 -0.71 0.73
CA VAL A 48 -18.53 -1.11 1.36
C VAL A 48 -18.80 -0.20 2.56
N ASN A 49 -19.99 0.40 2.61
CA ASN A 49 -20.43 1.27 3.72
C ASN A 49 -19.42 2.40 4.08
N GLY A 50 -18.72 2.92 3.08
CA GLY A 50 -17.73 3.99 3.26
C GLY A 50 -16.34 3.55 3.70
N ASN A 51 -16.05 2.25 3.68
CA ASN A 51 -14.73 1.69 3.98
C ASN A 51 -14.21 0.87 2.79
N VAL A 52 -12.90 0.87 2.56
CA VAL A 52 -12.24 -0.07 1.64
C VAL A 52 -12.20 -1.43 2.32
N VAL A 53 -12.83 -2.43 1.74
CA VAL A 53 -12.87 -3.78 2.33
C VAL A 53 -11.88 -4.74 1.68
N SER A 54 -11.44 -4.45 0.47
CA SER A 54 -10.36 -5.19 -0.19
C SER A 54 -9.69 -4.35 -1.27
N THR A 55 -8.45 -4.70 -1.55
CA THR A 55 -7.72 -4.24 -2.74
C THR A 55 -7.23 -5.43 -3.54
N TYR A 56 -7.10 -5.25 -4.85
CA TYR A 56 -6.43 -6.17 -5.75
C TYR A 56 -5.48 -5.37 -6.62
N SER A 57 -4.22 -5.74 -6.63
CA SER A 57 -3.19 -5.09 -7.45
C SER A 57 -2.45 -6.10 -8.31
N GLU A 58 -1.89 -5.58 -9.39
CA GLU A 58 -1.00 -6.30 -10.29
C GLU A 58 0.08 -5.34 -10.74
N SER A 59 1.35 -5.76 -10.68
CA SER A 59 2.50 -4.97 -11.12
C SER A 59 3.43 -5.80 -12.03
N ALA A 60 4.19 -5.10 -12.88
CA ALA A 60 5.26 -5.74 -13.60
C ALA A 60 6.33 -6.20 -12.61
N HIS A 61 6.83 -7.39 -12.81
CA HIS A 61 7.85 -7.99 -11.97
C HIS A 61 9.09 -8.32 -12.79
N THR A 62 10.28 -8.14 -12.21
CA THR A 62 11.56 -8.47 -12.84
C THR A 62 12.33 -9.39 -11.90
N CYS A 63 12.54 -10.62 -12.34
CA CYS A 63 13.37 -11.59 -11.66
C CYS A 63 14.79 -11.51 -12.21
N ASP A 64 15.77 -11.15 -11.38
CA ASP A 64 17.15 -10.88 -11.79
C ASP A 64 18.18 -11.89 -11.25
N GLY A 65 17.72 -12.93 -10.50
CA GLY A 65 18.58 -13.94 -9.90
C GLY A 65 19.50 -13.40 -8.80
N SER A 66 19.17 -12.25 -8.23
CA SER A 66 19.88 -11.72 -7.08
C SER A 66 19.72 -12.62 -5.85
N TYR A 67 20.74 -12.68 -5.00
CA TYR A 67 20.75 -13.54 -3.82
C TYR A 67 21.58 -12.92 -2.69
N ASP A 68 21.23 -13.29 -1.47
CA ASP A 68 22.07 -13.13 -0.30
C ASP A 68 22.87 -14.41 -0.05
N GLU A 69 24.08 -14.30 0.48
CA GLU A 69 24.89 -15.44 0.86
C GLU A 69 25.04 -15.46 2.39
N TYR A 70 24.57 -16.55 3.00
CA TYR A 70 24.68 -16.77 4.43
C TYR A 70 25.07 -18.23 4.70
N ASP A 71 26.06 -18.48 5.59
CA ASP A 71 26.58 -19.79 5.94
C ASP A 71 27.00 -20.68 4.74
N GLY A 72 27.47 -20.06 3.64
CA GLY A 72 27.87 -20.75 2.42
C GLY A 72 26.70 -21.23 1.57
N HIS A 73 25.48 -20.82 1.88
CA HIS A 73 24.26 -21.06 1.10
C HIS A 73 23.80 -19.77 0.43
N LYS A 74 23.23 -19.90 -0.78
CA LYS A 74 22.61 -18.80 -1.50
C LYS A 74 21.11 -18.80 -1.24
N TYR A 75 20.57 -17.62 -0.92
CA TYR A 75 19.14 -17.35 -0.72
C TYR A 75 18.70 -16.39 -1.81
N TYR A 76 18.04 -16.91 -2.85
CA TYR A 76 17.59 -16.10 -3.97
C TYR A 76 16.38 -15.26 -3.58
N HIS A 77 16.40 -13.96 -3.91
CA HIS A 77 15.30 -13.05 -3.60
C HIS A 77 14.02 -13.39 -4.39
N HIS A 78 14.17 -14.05 -5.54
CA HIS A 78 13.06 -14.44 -6.43
C HIS A 78 12.97 -15.98 -6.58
N ASP A 79 13.20 -16.72 -5.52
CA ASP A 79 12.94 -18.16 -5.45
C ASP A 79 11.43 -18.38 -5.23
N HIS A 80 10.64 -18.33 -6.30
CA HIS A 80 9.18 -18.37 -6.22
C HIS A 80 8.63 -19.78 -5.94
N ASN A 81 9.40 -20.82 -6.24
CA ASN A 81 9.00 -22.22 -5.97
C ASN A 81 9.57 -22.75 -4.65
N GLY A 82 10.53 -22.05 -4.03
CA GLY A 82 11.12 -22.38 -2.73
C GLY A 82 12.11 -23.55 -2.76
N ASP A 83 12.70 -23.87 -3.93
CA ASP A 83 13.63 -25.00 -4.07
C ASP A 83 15.10 -24.63 -3.81
N GLY A 84 15.41 -23.35 -3.58
CA GLY A 84 16.75 -22.80 -3.31
C GLY A 84 17.60 -22.66 -4.57
N ILE A 85 17.03 -22.78 -5.77
CA ILE A 85 17.74 -22.69 -7.05
C ILE A 85 17.01 -21.70 -7.95
N PHE A 86 17.67 -20.62 -8.33
CA PHE A 86 17.09 -19.69 -9.32
C PHE A 86 17.15 -20.27 -10.73
N ASN A 87 15.98 -20.49 -11.35
CA ASN A 87 15.85 -21.07 -12.68
C ASN A 87 14.62 -20.52 -13.46
N GLN A 88 14.25 -21.11 -14.58
CA GLN A 88 13.15 -20.64 -15.41
C GLN A 88 11.78 -20.73 -14.73
N GLU A 89 11.60 -21.57 -13.73
CA GLU A 89 10.34 -21.71 -12.99
C GLU A 89 10.09 -20.53 -12.03
N ASP A 90 11.17 -19.81 -11.65
CA ASP A 90 11.10 -18.63 -10.80
C ASP A 90 10.82 -17.34 -11.59
N ILE A 91 10.87 -17.39 -12.91
CA ILE A 91 10.67 -16.21 -13.75
C ILE A 91 9.19 -15.93 -13.91
N ILE A 92 8.69 -14.98 -13.13
CA ILE A 92 7.37 -14.40 -13.32
C ILE A 92 7.51 -13.01 -13.97
N THR A 93 6.53 -12.63 -14.75
CA THR A 93 6.51 -11.32 -15.43
C THR A 93 5.58 -10.33 -14.77
N ARG A 94 4.71 -10.81 -13.90
CA ARG A 94 3.74 -10.00 -13.15
C ARG A 94 3.53 -10.60 -11.77
N GLU A 95 3.40 -9.72 -10.80
CA GLU A 95 3.09 -10.05 -9.41
C GLU A 95 1.68 -9.56 -9.10
N THR A 96 0.93 -10.33 -8.33
CA THR A 96 -0.43 -9.98 -7.90
C THR A 96 -0.50 -9.99 -6.39
N ASP A 97 -1.24 -9.00 -5.85
CA ASP A 97 -1.54 -8.95 -4.43
C ASP A 97 -3.04 -8.78 -4.20
N HIS A 98 -3.56 -9.39 -3.15
CA HIS A 98 -4.96 -9.31 -2.76
C HIS A 98 -5.08 -9.17 -1.25
N SER A 99 -5.42 -7.97 -0.81
CA SER A 99 -5.54 -7.63 0.61
C SER A 99 -7.00 -7.42 1.02
N THR A 100 -7.31 -7.76 2.26
CA THR A 100 -8.62 -7.53 2.88
C THR A 100 -8.46 -6.74 4.18
N TYR A 101 -9.48 -5.95 4.55
CA TYR A 101 -9.37 -4.99 5.65
C TYR A 101 -10.55 -5.07 6.59
N SER A 102 -10.27 -5.05 7.89
CA SER A 102 -11.25 -5.05 8.97
C SER A 102 -11.32 -3.68 9.66
N TYR A 103 -12.51 -3.29 10.10
CA TYR A 103 -12.76 -1.99 10.69
C TYR A 103 -13.45 -2.10 12.03
N SER A 104 -13.04 -1.24 12.97
CA SER A 104 -13.75 -1.03 14.23
C SER A 104 -15.08 -0.31 13.97
N ALA A 105 -15.97 -0.29 14.96
CA ALA A 105 -17.19 0.54 14.90
C ALA A 105 -16.91 2.04 15.09
N ARG A 106 -15.66 2.43 15.38
CA ARG A 106 -15.30 3.80 15.70
C ARG A 106 -15.10 4.64 14.44
N GLU A 107 -15.71 5.83 14.42
CA GLU A 107 -15.61 6.77 13.33
C GLU A 107 -14.17 7.29 13.17
N ASN A 108 -13.71 7.41 11.93
CA ASN A 108 -12.42 7.98 11.57
C ASN A 108 -12.51 9.51 11.47
N LYS A 109 -12.61 10.20 12.61
CA LYS A 109 -12.70 11.66 12.67
C LYS A 109 -11.48 12.37 12.11
N GLY A 110 -10.31 11.80 12.25
CA GLY A 110 -9.06 12.35 11.75
C GLY A 110 -8.91 12.32 10.23
N GLY A 111 -9.82 11.63 9.53
CA GLY A 111 -9.72 11.43 8.08
C GLY A 111 -8.49 10.60 7.70
N TYR A 112 -7.92 9.84 8.66
CA TYR A 112 -6.78 8.99 8.42
C TYR A 112 -7.17 7.86 7.47
N MET A 113 -6.57 7.86 6.30
CA MET A 113 -6.79 6.81 5.31
C MET A 113 -5.75 5.72 5.53
N TYR A 114 -6.20 4.57 5.93
CA TYR A 114 -5.49 3.33 5.81
C TYR A 114 -6.48 2.31 5.26
N PRO A 115 -6.21 1.50 4.31
CA PRO A 115 -5.04 1.33 3.47
C PRO A 115 -5.42 1.51 1.99
N ILE A 116 -4.86 2.40 1.29
CA ILE A 116 -4.84 2.26 -0.16
C ILE A 116 -3.39 1.98 -0.51
N VAL A 117 -3.13 0.78 -0.99
CA VAL A 117 -1.83 0.43 -1.54
C VAL A 117 -1.57 1.36 -2.71
N THR A 118 -0.75 2.35 -2.47
CA THR A 118 -0.14 3.10 -3.56
C THR A 118 0.88 2.18 -4.24
N PRO A 119 1.14 2.35 -5.55
CA PRO A 119 2.16 1.53 -6.20
C PRO A 119 3.47 1.66 -5.44
N ASP A 120 4.09 0.54 -5.12
CA ASP A 120 5.41 0.51 -4.49
C ASP A 120 6.49 1.00 -5.48
N ILE A 121 6.45 2.30 -5.76
CA ILE A 121 7.37 2.96 -6.68
C ILE A 121 8.70 3.28 -5.99
N PHE A 122 8.74 3.24 -4.65
CA PHE A 122 9.89 3.68 -3.85
C PHE A 122 10.31 2.71 -2.73
N GLY A 123 9.77 1.49 -2.71
CA GLY A 123 10.16 0.48 -1.71
C GLY A 123 9.73 0.78 -0.28
N SER A 124 8.79 1.72 -0.06
CA SER A 124 8.11 1.88 1.22
C SER A 124 6.73 2.51 1.02
N SER A 125 5.69 1.74 1.29
CA SER A 125 4.29 2.14 1.21
C SER A 125 3.93 3.35 2.08
N ASP A 126 4.54 3.47 3.25
CA ASP A 126 4.14 4.40 4.31
C ASP A 126 4.31 5.88 3.96
N VAL A 127 5.38 6.25 3.24
CA VAL A 127 5.64 7.63 2.83
C VAL A 127 4.70 8.08 1.71
N PHE A 128 4.31 7.16 0.84
CA PHE A 128 3.44 7.44 -0.29
C PHE A 128 2.00 7.64 0.10
N ASP A 129 1.51 6.91 1.09
CA ASP A 129 0.16 7.06 1.60
C ASP A 129 -0.05 8.43 2.22
N GLN A 130 0.93 8.96 2.94
CA GLN A 130 0.90 10.32 3.47
C GLN A 130 0.97 11.37 2.37
N LEU A 131 1.87 11.22 1.39
CA LEU A 131 1.94 12.13 0.23
C LEU A 131 0.67 12.10 -0.60
N GLY A 132 0.06 10.94 -0.82
CA GLY A 132 -1.19 10.78 -1.54
C GLY A 132 -2.35 11.53 -0.88
N GLN A 133 -2.40 11.57 0.44
CA GLN A 133 -3.36 12.39 1.19
C GLN A 133 -3.14 13.88 0.96
N TRP A 134 -1.91 14.36 1.08
CA TRP A 134 -1.58 15.79 0.94
C TRP A 134 -1.86 16.34 -0.46
N ILE A 135 -1.62 15.55 -1.50
CA ILE A 135 -1.88 15.98 -2.89
C ILE A 135 -3.33 15.71 -3.34
N GLY A 136 -4.19 15.21 -2.45
CA GLY A 136 -5.61 14.98 -2.73
C GLY A 136 -5.89 13.85 -3.72
N VAL A 137 -4.97 12.91 -3.87
CA VAL A 137 -5.11 11.75 -4.76
C VAL A 137 -6.08 10.73 -4.18
N LEU A 138 -6.00 10.48 -2.87
CA LEU A 138 -6.74 9.40 -2.24
C LEU A 138 -8.25 9.66 -2.12
N GLY A 139 -8.69 10.91 -2.30
CA GLY A 139 -10.11 11.25 -2.28
C GLY A 139 -10.70 11.31 -0.87
N VAL A 140 -11.85 10.67 -0.66
CA VAL A 140 -12.53 10.62 0.64
C VAL A 140 -11.95 9.48 1.47
N SER A 141 -11.64 9.74 2.75
CA SER A 141 -11.13 8.75 3.69
C SER A 141 -12.15 7.66 4.05
N CYS A 142 -11.68 6.53 4.58
CA CYS A 142 -12.53 5.51 5.16
C CYS A 142 -13.34 6.09 6.33
N LYS A 143 -14.59 5.65 6.44
CA LYS A 143 -15.54 6.12 7.45
C LYS A 143 -15.14 5.70 8.87
N HIS A 144 -14.58 4.52 9.03
CA HIS A 144 -14.22 3.94 10.30
C HIS A 144 -12.71 3.71 10.39
N LEU A 145 -12.20 3.62 11.62
CA LEU A 145 -10.81 3.27 11.89
C LEU A 145 -10.59 1.77 11.65
N MET A 146 -9.53 1.44 10.95
CA MET A 146 -9.13 0.06 10.70
C MET A 146 -8.74 -0.64 12.00
N SER A 147 -9.07 -1.91 12.15
CA SER A 147 -8.75 -2.72 13.34
C SER A 147 -7.56 -3.64 13.14
N GLU A 148 -7.30 -4.05 11.89
CA GLU A 148 -6.23 -4.98 11.53
C GLU A 148 -5.58 -4.54 10.22
N HIS A 149 -4.30 -4.74 10.11
CA HIS A 149 -3.55 -4.60 8.86
C HIS A 149 -3.49 -5.97 8.19
N ALA A 150 -4.06 -6.11 7.00
CA ALA A 150 -4.31 -7.40 6.37
C ALA A 150 -3.05 -8.18 5.97
N ASP A 151 -1.98 -7.47 5.60
CA ASP A 151 -0.80 -8.10 4.99
C ASP A 151 0.30 -8.42 6.01
N ALA A 152 0.08 -8.10 7.28
CA ALA A 152 1.17 -8.12 8.25
C ALA A 152 0.81 -8.77 9.59
N ASP A 153 -0.30 -9.50 9.70
CA ASP A 153 -0.79 -10.05 10.98
C ASP A 153 -0.71 -9.02 12.14
N GLY A 154 -0.75 -7.73 11.77
CA GLY A 154 -0.57 -6.59 12.67
C GLY A 154 -1.89 -6.08 13.24
N ALA A 155 -1.96 -5.96 14.57
CA ALA A 155 -3.08 -5.32 15.25
C ALA A 155 -2.86 -3.81 15.36
N LEU A 156 -3.93 -3.04 15.07
CA LEU A 156 -3.95 -1.59 15.22
C LEU A 156 -4.68 -1.18 16.49
N THR A 157 -4.02 -0.39 17.34
CA THR A 157 -4.65 0.21 18.52
C THR A 157 -4.48 1.72 18.50
N TYR A 158 -5.44 2.43 19.12
CA TYR A 158 -5.53 3.87 19.01
C TYR A 158 -5.65 4.53 20.38
N GLN A 159 -4.95 5.65 20.57
CA GLN A 159 -5.22 6.59 21.65
C GLN A 159 -5.91 7.83 21.07
N PHE A 160 -6.75 8.49 21.88
CA PHE A 160 -7.59 9.58 21.41
C PHE A 160 -7.50 10.77 22.36
N ASP A 161 -7.71 11.97 21.80
CA ASP A 161 -7.98 13.17 22.58
C ASP A 161 -9.42 13.18 23.13
N ALA A 162 -9.76 14.27 23.84
CA ALA A 162 -11.08 14.45 24.46
C ALA A 162 -12.19 14.59 23.42
N GLU A 163 -11.89 15.08 22.22
CA GLU A 163 -12.79 15.26 21.09
C GLU A 163 -12.97 13.99 20.27
N GLY A 164 -12.13 12.96 20.52
CA GLY A 164 -12.18 11.65 19.86
C GLY A 164 -11.41 11.55 18.55
N TYR A 165 -10.43 12.44 18.33
CA TYR A 165 -9.47 12.30 17.25
C TYR A 165 -8.34 11.36 17.67
N PRO A 166 -7.86 10.46 16.77
CA PRO A 166 -6.75 9.59 17.09
C PRO A 166 -5.44 10.39 17.20
N THR A 167 -4.82 10.39 18.39
CA THR A 167 -3.55 11.07 18.65
C THR A 167 -2.35 10.15 18.56
N ARG A 168 -2.58 8.84 18.69
CA ARG A 168 -1.56 7.83 18.51
C ARG A 168 -2.16 6.56 17.90
N ILE A 169 -1.44 5.97 17.00
CA ILE A 169 -1.75 4.69 16.36
C ILE A 169 -0.57 3.77 16.60
N ASP A 170 -0.76 2.70 17.34
CA ASP A 170 0.25 1.66 17.54
C ASP A 170 -0.03 0.50 16.57
N VAL A 171 0.99 0.06 15.87
CA VAL A 171 0.98 -1.14 15.03
C VAL A 171 1.83 -2.20 15.72
N SER A 172 1.23 -3.33 16.05
CA SER A 172 1.88 -4.41 16.77
C SER A 172 1.85 -5.71 15.97
N PHE A 173 2.99 -6.37 15.90
CA PHE A 173 3.18 -7.65 15.25
C PHE A 173 3.45 -8.71 16.34
N PRO A 174 2.45 -9.55 16.71
CA PRO A 174 2.59 -10.51 17.81
C PRO A 174 3.74 -11.50 17.59
N GLU A 175 3.99 -11.90 16.35
CA GLU A 175 5.04 -12.86 16.00
C GLU A 175 6.44 -12.20 15.89
N ASN A 176 6.49 -10.87 15.70
CA ASN A 176 7.74 -10.12 15.53
C ASN A 176 7.70 -8.78 16.28
N PRO A 177 7.74 -8.79 17.61
CA PRO A 177 7.60 -7.56 18.42
C PRO A 177 8.67 -6.50 18.17
N SER A 178 9.83 -6.86 17.57
CA SER A 178 10.87 -5.92 17.18
C SER A 178 10.43 -4.97 16.05
N ASP A 179 9.42 -5.36 15.29
CA ASP A 179 8.90 -4.60 14.14
C ASP A 179 7.73 -3.68 14.53
N ASN A 180 7.38 -3.64 15.81
CA ASN A 180 6.34 -2.74 16.30
C ASN A 180 6.74 -1.28 16.08
N TRP A 181 5.80 -0.48 15.61
CA TRP A 181 5.98 0.95 15.41
C TRP A 181 4.71 1.73 15.77
N TYR A 182 4.81 3.06 15.79
CA TYR A 182 3.66 3.91 16.08
C TYR A 182 3.71 5.22 15.30
N ILE A 183 2.54 5.81 15.09
CA ILE A 183 2.36 7.14 14.52
C ILE A 183 1.80 8.07 15.62
N LEU A 184 2.37 9.26 15.73
CA LEU A 184 1.81 10.35 16.53
C LEU A 184 1.15 11.39 15.62
N GLN A 185 -0.05 11.82 15.97
CA GLN A 185 -0.81 12.83 15.25
C GLN A 185 -1.14 14.01 16.15
N THR A 186 -1.05 15.22 15.60
CA THR A 186 -1.51 16.47 16.21
C THR A 186 -2.50 17.13 15.29
N TYR A 187 -3.58 17.67 15.87
CA TYR A 187 -4.62 18.41 15.15
C TYR A 187 -4.58 19.87 15.60
N GLU A 188 -4.60 20.81 14.62
CA GLU A 188 -4.65 22.24 14.84
C GLU A 188 -6.05 22.80 14.57
#